data_cc474ed8a00505bf7d16ef24339b52f6
#
_entry.id   cc474ed8a00505bf7d16ef24339b52f6
#
_cell.length_a   1.000
_cell.length_b   1.000
_cell.length_c   1.000
_cell.angle_alpha   90.00
_cell.angle_beta   90.00
_cell.angle_gamma   90.00
#
_symmetry.space_group_name_H-M   'P 1'
#
loop_
_entity.id
_entity.type
_entity.pdbx_description
1 polymer ?
#
loop_
_entity_poly.entity_id
_entity_poly.type
_entity_poly.pdbx_seq_one_letter_code
_entity_poly.pdbx_strand_id
1 'polypeptide(L)'
;MNLYLSNLRLLKSKLRLKMPIYNNFFFSNPIAKIYAFTTPEFIDALKKIEKYKQNYYLLGYIRYEAKDIFFGKNINSKLPLLYFEIFKDYKLFDREIKNIFELKLLPTLTFDKYLRNIEKIKYEIEAGNTYEVNYTFDFNVEFDGNEFELYQYLLQKQSTTYTAFIKNKFDTLLSFSPELFFAVKNNHIITKPMKGTIKRGKNEDEDIKNINFLKNDIKNRAENIMIVDLLRNDL
;
A
#
# COMPACT_ATOMS: atom_id res chain seq x y z
N MET A 1 -11.51 -7.43 -15.58
CA MET A 1 -10.78 -6.18 -15.39
C MET A 1 -11.66 -4.94 -15.47
N ASN A 2 -12.53 -4.78 -16.47
CA ASN A 2 -13.44 -3.61 -16.61
C ASN A 2 -14.48 -3.41 -15.49
N LEU A 3 -14.90 -4.45 -14.78
CA LEU A 3 -15.84 -4.35 -13.65
C LEU A 3 -15.21 -3.73 -12.39
N TYR A 4 -13.91 -3.84 -12.23
CA TYR A 4 -13.16 -3.24 -11.12
C TYR A 4 -13.23 -1.71 -11.15
N LEU A 5 -13.26 -1.16 -12.35
CA LEU A 5 -13.18 0.29 -12.60
C LEU A 5 -14.53 0.99 -12.58
N SER A 6 -15.61 0.29 -12.96
CA SER A 6 -16.95 0.89 -12.89
C SER A 6 -17.36 1.18 -11.44
N ASN A 7 -16.95 0.31 -10.51
CA ASN A 7 -17.22 0.49 -9.08
C ASN A 7 -16.21 1.47 -8.41
N LEU A 8 -14.96 1.52 -8.89
CA LEU A 8 -14.02 2.61 -8.56
C LEU A 8 -14.48 3.96 -9.13
N ARG A 9 -15.20 4.00 -10.27
CA ARG A 9 -15.82 5.24 -10.77
C ARG A 9 -16.88 5.81 -9.83
N LEU A 10 -17.64 4.98 -9.14
CA LEU A 10 -18.54 5.43 -8.07
C LEU A 10 -17.79 5.96 -6.84
N LEU A 11 -16.63 5.39 -6.51
CA LEU A 11 -15.69 5.92 -5.53
C LEU A 11 -15.00 7.21 -6.01
N LYS A 12 -14.71 7.33 -7.33
CA LYS A 12 -14.02 8.47 -7.95
C LYS A 12 -14.77 9.79 -7.83
N SER A 13 -16.08 9.79 -7.94
CA SER A 13 -16.83 11.04 -8.06
C SER A 13 -16.85 11.88 -6.79
N LYS A 14 -16.33 11.39 -5.66
CA LYS A 14 -16.58 12.00 -4.36
C LYS A 14 -15.48 11.85 -3.27
N LEU A 15 -14.40 11.10 -3.45
CA LEU A 15 -13.35 10.98 -2.44
C LEU A 15 -12.42 12.20 -2.46
N ARG A 16 -12.83 13.31 -1.87
CA ARG A 16 -11.92 14.35 -1.41
C ARG A 16 -11.25 13.89 -0.11
N LEU A 17 -10.34 12.91 -0.21
CA LEU A 17 -9.40 12.68 0.87
C LEU A 17 -8.49 13.91 0.94
N LYS A 18 -8.70 14.75 1.93
CA LYS A 18 -7.68 15.70 2.36
C LYS A 18 -6.57 14.85 2.98
N MET A 19 -5.76 14.23 2.16
CA MET A 19 -4.53 13.60 2.60
C MET A 19 -3.42 14.66 2.55
N PRO A 20 -2.90 15.10 3.68
CA PRO A 20 -1.59 15.72 3.68
C PRO A 20 -0.55 14.65 3.39
N ILE A 21 0.32 14.93 2.46
CA ILE A 21 1.42 14.05 1.96
C ILE A 21 2.56 13.92 2.99
N TYR A 22 2.35 14.12 4.29
CA TYR A 22 3.44 14.11 5.27
C TYR A 22 3.17 13.16 6.43
N ASN A 23 4.13 12.29 6.66
CA ASN A 23 4.17 11.16 7.60
C ASN A 23 4.14 11.53 9.10
N ASN A 24 3.73 12.72 9.48
CA ASN A 24 3.79 13.21 10.85
C ASN A 24 2.44 13.60 11.44
N PHE A 25 1.35 13.00 10.94
CA PHE A 25 0.03 13.25 11.49
C PHE A 25 -0.33 12.20 12.52
N PHE A 26 -0.76 12.66 13.67
CA PHE A 26 -1.28 11.83 14.75
C PHE A 26 -2.76 12.09 14.92
N PHE A 27 -3.54 11.05 14.77
CA PHE A 27 -4.99 11.05 14.95
C PHE A 27 -5.33 10.37 16.26
N SER A 28 -6.17 11.01 17.09
CA SER A 28 -6.64 10.47 18.36
C SER A 28 -8.13 10.74 18.54
N ASN A 29 -8.78 9.94 19.39
CA ASN A 29 -10.19 10.11 19.75
C ASN A 29 -11.13 10.09 18.53
N PRO A 30 -11.22 8.96 17.82
CA PRO A 30 -12.13 8.84 16.69
C PRO A 30 -13.58 9.03 17.13
N ILE A 31 -14.35 9.83 16.37
CA ILE A 31 -15.77 10.06 16.60
C ILE A 31 -16.65 8.91 16.11
N ALA A 32 -16.12 8.10 15.18
CA ALA A 32 -16.77 6.88 14.71
C ALA A 32 -15.73 5.90 14.16
N LYS A 33 -16.13 4.61 14.15
CA LYS A 33 -15.35 3.51 13.57
C LYS A 33 -16.25 2.73 12.62
N ILE A 34 -15.74 2.45 11.42
CA ILE A 34 -16.44 1.70 10.38
C ILE A 34 -15.57 0.52 10.01
N TYR A 35 -16.13 -0.69 10.07
CA TYR A 35 -15.44 -1.91 9.68
C TYR A 35 -16.42 -2.93 9.09
N ALA A 36 -15.89 -3.86 8.33
CA ALA A 36 -16.68 -4.87 7.62
C ALA A 36 -15.89 -6.18 7.51
N PHE A 37 -16.55 -7.31 7.75
CA PHE A 37 -15.99 -8.67 7.62
C PHE A 37 -16.61 -9.44 6.46
N THR A 38 -17.80 -9.05 6.04
CA THR A 38 -18.57 -9.73 5.00
C THR A 38 -18.85 -8.81 3.82
N THR A 39 -19.19 -9.39 2.67
CA THR A 39 -19.55 -8.63 1.47
C THR A 39 -20.69 -7.63 1.72
N PRO A 40 -21.83 -7.98 2.36
CA PRO A 40 -22.89 -7.01 2.63
C PRO A 40 -22.41 -5.87 3.53
N GLU A 41 -21.67 -6.19 4.61
CA GLU A 41 -21.11 -5.17 5.51
C GLU A 41 -20.14 -4.24 4.79
N PHE A 42 -19.32 -4.76 3.85
CA PHE A 42 -18.37 -3.98 3.08
C PHE A 42 -19.08 -2.94 2.21
N ILE A 43 -20.14 -3.34 1.52
CA ILE A 43 -20.95 -2.42 0.68
C ILE A 43 -21.61 -1.33 1.53
N ASP A 44 -22.14 -1.70 2.71
CA ASP A 44 -22.74 -0.74 3.64
C ASP A 44 -21.68 0.20 4.27
N ALA A 45 -20.50 -0.32 4.59
CA ALA A 45 -19.38 0.47 5.10
C ALA A 45 -18.93 1.55 4.11
N LEU A 46 -18.85 1.25 2.81
CA LEU A 46 -18.54 2.23 1.77
C LEU A 46 -19.58 3.37 1.75
N LYS A 47 -20.86 3.06 1.89
CA LYS A 47 -21.93 4.07 1.97
C LYS A 47 -21.79 4.95 3.23
N LYS A 48 -21.37 4.36 4.36
CA LYS A 48 -21.13 5.12 5.59
C LYS A 48 -19.93 6.06 5.45
N ILE A 49 -18.83 5.59 4.84
CA ILE A 49 -17.64 6.39 4.56
C ILE A 49 -18.00 7.64 3.74
N GLU A 50 -18.88 7.48 2.74
CA GLU A 50 -19.35 8.58 1.91
C GLU A 50 -19.94 9.76 2.72
N LYS A 51 -20.61 9.49 3.84
CA LYS A 51 -21.23 10.52 4.69
C LYS A 51 -20.21 11.37 5.43
N TYR A 52 -19.03 10.81 5.74
CA TYR A 52 -18.02 11.47 6.56
C TYR A 52 -16.93 12.19 5.75
N LYS A 53 -16.68 11.77 4.53
CA LYS A 53 -15.52 12.20 3.74
C LYS A 53 -15.41 13.69 3.43
N GLN A 54 -16.52 14.43 3.50
CA GLN A 54 -16.52 15.87 3.17
C GLN A 54 -16.02 16.73 4.34
N ASN A 55 -16.32 16.32 5.57
CA ASN A 55 -16.16 17.16 6.75
C ASN A 55 -15.16 16.62 7.77
N TYR A 56 -14.67 15.39 7.57
CA TYR A 56 -13.85 14.68 8.54
C TYR A 56 -12.61 14.07 7.89
N TYR A 57 -11.61 13.77 8.71
CA TYR A 57 -10.46 12.97 8.33
C TYR A 57 -10.79 11.49 8.52
N LEU A 58 -10.44 10.68 7.55
CA LEU A 58 -10.63 9.25 7.60
C LEU A 58 -9.27 8.57 7.48
N LEU A 59 -8.91 7.77 8.48
CA LEU A 59 -7.71 6.94 8.47
C LEU A 59 -8.11 5.48 8.56
N GLY A 60 -7.60 4.66 7.67
CA GLY A 60 -7.97 3.25 7.63
C GLY A 60 -7.31 2.49 6.50
N TYR A 61 -7.81 1.29 6.28
CA TYR A 61 -7.33 0.40 5.23
C TYR A 61 -8.46 -0.42 4.60
N ILE A 62 -8.19 -0.89 3.40
CA ILE A 62 -8.97 -1.93 2.71
C ILE A 62 -8.00 -3.06 2.42
N ARG A 63 -8.31 -4.27 2.87
CA ARG A 63 -7.49 -5.45 2.61
C ARG A 63 -7.56 -5.89 1.15
N TYR A 64 -6.49 -6.49 0.68
CA TYR A 64 -6.36 -6.95 -0.71
C TYR A 64 -7.45 -7.94 -1.10
N GLU A 65 -7.89 -8.80 -0.18
CA GLU A 65 -8.94 -9.80 -0.39
C GLU A 65 -10.31 -9.17 -0.73
N ALA A 66 -10.54 -7.92 -0.33
CA ALA A 66 -11.78 -7.20 -0.66
C ALA A 66 -11.97 -7.01 -2.17
N LYS A 67 -10.92 -7.14 -2.99
CA LYS A 67 -11.02 -7.14 -4.46
C LYS A 67 -12.00 -8.20 -4.98
N ASP A 68 -12.04 -9.36 -4.32
CA ASP A 68 -12.85 -10.50 -4.74
C ASP A 68 -14.36 -10.20 -4.68
N ILE A 69 -14.77 -9.22 -3.86
CA ILE A 69 -16.16 -8.71 -3.85
C ILE A 69 -16.54 -8.13 -5.20
N PHE A 70 -15.62 -7.42 -5.85
CA PHE A 70 -15.84 -6.80 -7.16
C PHE A 70 -15.86 -7.83 -8.31
N PHE A 71 -15.35 -9.03 -8.06
CA PHE A 71 -15.48 -10.19 -8.95
C PHE A 71 -16.73 -11.06 -8.63
N GLY A 72 -17.65 -10.56 -7.79
CA GLY A 72 -18.90 -11.22 -7.47
C GLY A 72 -18.80 -12.32 -6.40
N LYS A 73 -17.66 -12.43 -5.71
CA LYS A 73 -17.51 -13.42 -4.63
C LYS A 73 -18.13 -12.92 -3.33
N ASN A 74 -18.80 -13.82 -2.64
CA ASN A 74 -19.23 -13.60 -1.26
C ASN A 74 -18.07 -13.95 -0.32
N ILE A 75 -17.64 -12.96 0.46
CA ILE A 75 -16.54 -13.12 1.42
C ILE A 75 -17.08 -13.06 2.84
N ASN A 76 -16.53 -13.93 3.69
CA ASN A 76 -16.66 -13.88 5.13
C ASN A 76 -15.25 -14.04 5.73
N SER A 77 -14.69 -12.97 6.26
CA SER A 77 -13.31 -12.91 6.73
C SER A 77 -13.23 -12.92 8.26
N LYS A 78 -12.15 -13.49 8.79
CA LYS A 78 -11.85 -13.44 10.25
C LYS A 78 -11.30 -12.07 10.68
N LEU A 79 -10.69 -11.33 9.75
CA LEU A 79 -10.18 -9.98 9.97
C LEU A 79 -10.97 -8.98 9.12
N PRO A 80 -11.08 -7.70 9.52
CA PRO A 80 -11.84 -6.72 8.76
C PRO A 80 -11.34 -6.61 7.32
N LEU A 81 -12.21 -6.76 6.33
CA LEU A 81 -11.94 -6.46 4.92
C LEU A 81 -11.72 -4.97 4.70
N LEU A 82 -12.36 -4.16 5.52
CA LEU A 82 -12.28 -2.72 5.56
C LEU A 82 -12.33 -2.25 7.01
N TYR A 83 -11.45 -1.32 7.37
CA TYR A 83 -11.46 -0.64 8.66
C TYR A 83 -11.14 0.83 8.47
N PHE A 84 -11.96 1.73 9.00
CA PHE A 84 -11.74 3.17 9.03
C PHE A 84 -12.14 3.78 10.35
N GLU A 85 -11.33 4.71 10.83
CA GLU A 85 -11.65 5.61 11.92
C GLU A 85 -11.86 7.02 11.39
N ILE A 86 -12.81 7.73 11.98
CA ILE A 86 -13.23 9.07 11.57
C ILE A 86 -12.80 10.08 12.64
N PHE A 87 -12.12 11.15 12.24
CA PHE A 87 -11.56 12.13 13.14
C PHE A 87 -11.98 13.55 12.75
N LYS A 88 -12.12 14.43 13.75
CA LYS A 88 -12.38 15.86 13.53
C LYS A 88 -11.11 16.61 13.16
N ASP A 89 -10.00 16.25 13.77
CA ASP A 89 -8.71 16.93 13.67
C ASP A 89 -7.54 15.94 13.75
N TYR A 90 -6.35 16.47 13.64
CA TYR A 90 -5.08 15.78 13.83
C TYR A 90 -4.07 16.70 14.52
N LYS A 91 -3.03 16.12 15.09
CA LYS A 91 -1.86 16.82 15.61
C LYS A 91 -0.63 16.45 14.78
N LEU A 92 0.34 17.34 14.73
CA LEU A 92 1.68 16.98 14.27
C LEU A 92 2.36 16.13 15.33
N PHE A 93 3.03 15.08 14.88
CA PHE A 93 3.73 14.15 15.73
C PHE A 93 5.23 14.31 15.55
N ASP A 94 5.92 14.60 16.65
CA ASP A 94 7.38 14.59 16.69
C ASP A 94 7.88 13.18 16.98
N ARG A 95 8.85 12.74 16.22
CA ARG A 95 9.42 11.39 16.33
C ARG A 95 10.45 11.36 17.45
N GLU A 96 10.16 10.59 18.49
CA GLU A 96 11.16 10.21 19.49
C GLU A 96 11.54 8.75 19.30
N ILE A 97 12.81 8.47 19.11
CA ILE A 97 13.29 7.11 18.95
C ILE A 97 14.10 6.72 20.17
N LYS A 98 13.64 5.71 20.87
CA LYS A 98 14.20 5.29 22.15
C LYS A 98 14.79 3.88 22.13
N ASN A 99 14.32 3.00 21.24
CA ASN A 99 14.65 1.58 21.30
C ASN A 99 15.29 1.06 20.01
N ILE A 100 16.17 0.09 20.18
CA ILE A 100 16.70 -0.75 19.09
C ILE A 100 15.98 -2.08 19.19
N PHE A 101 15.50 -2.58 18.05
CA PHE A 101 14.81 -3.86 17.97
C PHE A 101 15.67 -4.89 17.28
N GLU A 102 15.73 -6.07 17.86
CA GLU A 102 16.20 -7.26 17.19
C GLU A 102 14.98 -7.98 16.57
N LEU A 103 15.05 -8.24 15.28
CA LEU A 103 13.96 -8.86 14.53
C LEU A 103 14.42 -10.24 14.04
N LYS A 104 13.69 -11.27 14.42
CA LYS A 104 13.87 -12.61 13.88
C LYS A 104 12.87 -12.85 12.76
N LEU A 105 13.37 -12.99 11.54
CA LEU A 105 12.58 -13.19 10.33
C LEU A 105 12.51 -14.67 10.01
N LEU A 106 11.31 -15.24 9.99
CA LEU A 106 11.04 -16.64 9.69
C LEU A 106 10.21 -16.73 8.40
N PRO A 107 10.80 -17.11 7.26
CA PRO A 107 10.06 -17.23 6.01
C PRO A 107 8.97 -18.32 6.13
N THR A 108 7.79 -18.06 5.59
CA THR A 108 6.69 -19.02 5.53
C THR A 108 6.85 -20.05 4.41
N LEU A 109 7.90 -19.90 3.62
CA LEU A 109 8.22 -20.68 2.43
C LEU A 109 9.64 -21.24 2.53
N THR A 110 9.81 -22.51 2.20
CA THR A 110 11.16 -23.11 2.10
C THR A 110 11.88 -22.61 0.84
N PHE A 111 13.21 -22.59 0.88
CA PHE A 111 14.01 -22.14 -0.26
C PHE A 111 13.76 -22.99 -1.52
N ASP A 112 13.64 -24.30 -1.39
CA ASP A 112 13.34 -25.21 -2.52
C ASP A 112 11.97 -24.90 -3.15
N LYS A 113 10.96 -24.57 -2.34
CA LYS A 113 9.65 -24.18 -2.85
C LYS A 113 9.71 -22.82 -3.54
N TYR A 114 10.50 -21.89 -3.01
CA TYR A 114 10.77 -20.61 -3.67
C TYR A 114 11.37 -20.82 -5.06
N LEU A 115 12.44 -21.64 -5.18
CA LEU A 115 13.10 -21.92 -6.46
C LEU A 115 12.13 -22.53 -7.47
N ARG A 116 11.38 -23.56 -7.08
CA ARG A 116 10.37 -24.19 -7.98
C ARG A 116 9.33 -23.21 -8.46
N ASN A 117 8.88 -22.26 -7.61
CA ASN A 117 7.92 -21.25 -8.01
C ASN A 117 8.54 -20.25 -9.01
N ILE A 118 9.80 -19.85 -8.80
CA ILE A 118 10.52 -18.98 -9.74
C ILE A 118 10.71 -19.65 -11.10
N GLU A 119 11.08 -20.93 -11.14
CA GLU A 119 11.20 -21.69 -12.39
C GLU A 119 9.88 -21.76 -13.15
N LYS A 120 8.78 -22.03 -12.44
CA LYS A 120 7.45 -22.00 -13.04
C LYS A 120 7.07 -20.64 -13.60
N ILE A 121 7.35 -19.55 -12.87
CA ILE A 121 7.10 -18.18 -13.35
C ILE A 121 7.92 -17.90 -14.61
N LYS A 122 9.20 -18.26 -14.65
CA LYS A 122 10.04 -18.10 -15.82
C LYS A 122 9.47 -18.83 -17.02
N TYR A 123 9.03 -20.07 -16.82
CA TYR A 123 8.37 -20.85 -17.88
C TYR A 123 7.14 -20.14 -18.45
N GLU A 124 6.25 -19.58 -17.59
CA GLU A 124 5.06 -18.86 -18.05
C GLU A 124 5.41 -17.58 -18.83
N ILE A 125 6.50 -16.92 -18.44
CA ILE A 125 7.01 -15.74 -19.17
C ILE A 125 7.59 -16.15 -20.54
N GLU A 126 8.40 -17.22 -20.59
CA GLU A 126 8.97 -17.73 -21.83
C GLU A 126 7.90 -18.26 -22.80
N ALA A 127 6.83 -18.85 -22.27
CA ALA A 127 5.66 -19.29 -23.04
C ALA A 127 4.78 -18.14 -23.54
N GLY A 128 5.04 -16.88 -23.13
CA GLY A 128 4.26 -15.71 -23.52
C GLY A 128 2.91 -15.58 -22.81
N ASN A 129 2.66 -16.38 -21.75
CA ASN A 129 1.41 -16.33 -20.98
C ASN A 129 1.32 -15.08 -20.08
N THR A 130 2.47 -14.54 -19.70
CA THR A 130 2.62 -13.28 -18.97
C THR A 130 3.97 -12.67 -19.28
N TYR A 131 4.12 -11.38 -19.04
CA TYR A 131 5.39 -10.67 -19.24
C TYR A 131 6.08 -10.28 -17.94
N GLU A 132 5.33 -10.20 -16.85
CA GLU A 132 5.83 -9.82 -15.53
C GLU A 132 4.98 -10.48 -14.44
N VAL A 133 5.62 -10.90 -13.34
CA VAL A 133 4.96 -11.42 -12.14
C VAL A 133 5.59 -10.79 -10.90
N ASN A 134 4.78 -10.14 -10.08
CA ASN A 134 5.19 -9.75 -8.73
C ASN A 134 5.02 -10.93 -7.77
N TYR A 135 6.11 -11.66 -7.56
CA TYR A 135 6.09 -12.82 -6.68
C TYR A 135 6.34 -12.40 -5.22
N THR A 136 5.37 -12.65 -4.36
CA THR A 136 5.43 -12.30 -2.94
C THR A 136 5.23 -13.53 -2.05
N PHE A 137 5.84 -13.52 -0.86
CA PHE A 137 5.57 -14.47 0.21
C PHE A 137 5.81 -13.80 1.56
N ASP A 138 5.24 -14.40 2.61
CA ASP A 138 5.23 -13.83 3.93
C ASP A 138 6.43 -14.25 4.77
N PHE A 139 6.78 -13.42 5.75
CA PHE A 139 7.65 -13.76 6.86
C PHE A 139 6.88 -13.65 8.16
N ASN A 140 7.02 -14.64 9.04
CA ASN A 140 6.69 -14.45 10.44
C ASN A 140 7.81 -13.65 11.09
N VAL A 141 7.46 -12.64 11.87
CA VAL A 141 8.42 -11.76 12.53
C VAL A 141 8.24 -11.89 14.03
N GLU A 142 9.31 -12.32 14.72
CA GLU A 142 9.36 -12.31 16.18
C GLU A 142 10.15 -11.06 16.64
N PHE A 143 9.59 -10.33 17.57
CA PHE A 143 10.25 -9.18 18.21
C PHE A 143 9.72 -9.00 19.63
N ASP A 144 10.53 -8.37 20.49
CA ASP A 144 10.15 -7.98 21.83
C ASP A 144 9.90 -6.49 21.89
N GLY A 145 8.77 -6.07 22.49
CA GLY A 145 8.47 -4.66 22.72
C GLY A 145 7.14 -4.19 22.14
N ASN A 146 7.01 -2.89 22.03
CA ASN A 146 5.80 -2.20 21.61
C ASN A 146 5.78 -1.98 20.09
N GLU A 147 4.65 -2.25 19.43
CA GLU A 147 4.52 -2.15 17.97
C GLU A 147 4.70 -0.72 17.45
N PHE A 148 4.33 0.30 18.26
CA PHE A 148 4.51 1.69 17.86
C PHE A 148 5.98 2.12 17.92
N GLU A 149 6.72 1.64 18.90
CA GLU A 149 8.16 1.86 18.99
C GLU A 149 8.90 1.12 17.86
N LEU A 150 8.46 -0.10 17.52
CA LEU A 150 8.95 -0.83 16.35
C LEU A 150 8.71 -0.03 15.06
N TYR A 151 7.49 0.52 14.88
CA TYR A 151 7.19 1.38 13.73
C TYR A 151 8.14 2.58 13.65
N GLN A 152 8.40 3.26 14.76
CA GLN A 152 9.34 4.39 14.81
C GLN A 152 10.77 3.96 14.49
N TYR A 153 11.22 2.83 15.01
CA TYR A 153 12.54 2.26 14.72
C TYR A 153 12.69 1.94 13.22
N LEU A 154 11.68 1.29 12.62
CA LEU A 154 11.71 0.94 11.20
C LEU A 154 11.68 2.17 10.29
N LEU A 155 11.00 3.24 10.69
CA LEU A 155 11.02 4.53 9.96
C LEU A 155 12.43 5.12 9.82
N GLN A 156 13.33 4.86 10.78
CA GLN A 156 14.73 5.29 10.66
C GLN A 156 15.52 4.46 9.67
N LYS A 157 15.24 3.16 9.66
CA LYS A 157 15.96 2.22 8.79
C LYS A 157 15.53 2.33 7.33
N GLN A 158 14.27 2.72 7.12
CA GLN A 158 13.70 2.83 5.79
C GLN A 158 12.87 4.11 5.68
N SER A 159 13.46 5.14 5.08
CA SER A 159 12.76 6.39 4.78
C SER A 159 11.90 6.22 3.54
N THR A 160 10.64 5.85 3.73
CA THR A 160 9.63 5.79 2.66
C THR A 160 8.67 6.97 2.73
N THR A 161 8.11 7.33 1.59
CA THR A 161 7.24 8.51 1.48
C THR A 161 5.86 8.28 2.10
N TYR A 162 5.34 7.05 2.00
CA TYR A 162 3.97 6.74 2.42
C TYR A 162 4.01 5.71 3.55
N THR A 163 3.86 6.20 4.77
CA THR A 163 3.89 5.35 5.96
C THR A 163 2.63 5.53 6.79
N ALA A 164 2.20 4.47 7.46
CA ALA A 164 1.08 4.51 8.37
C ALA A 164 1.25 3.52 9.52
N PHE A 165 0.80 3.91 10.69
CA PHE A 165 0.59 3.06 11.85
C PHE A 165 -0.88 3.12 12.23
N ILE A 166 -1.57 1.99 12.17
CA ILE A 166 -2.99 1.90 12.53
C ILE A 166 -3.16 0.76 13.51
N LYS A 167 -3.53 1.08 14.75
CA LYS A 167 -3.81 0.10 15.79
C LYS A 167 -5.29 0.10 16.13
N ASN A 168 -5.90 -1.05 16.05
CA ASN A 168 -7.30 -1.25 16.38
C ASN A 168 -7.49 -2.51 17.24
N LYS A 169 -8.72 -2.87 17.57
CA LYS A 169 -9.02 -4.04 18.41
C LYS A 169 -8.81 -5.39 17.69
N PHE A 170 -8.60 -5.40 16.41
CA PHE A 170 -8.47 -6.62 15.61
C PHE A 170 -7.03 -6.89 15.21
N ASP A 171 -6.28 -5.83 14.87
CA ASP A 171 -4.90 -5.92 14.41
C ASP A 171 -4.15 -4.60 14.61
N THR A 172 -2.83 -4.66 14.37
CA THR A 172 -1.96 -3.49 14.25
C THR A 172 -1.29 -3.53 12.89
N LEU A 173 -1.49 -2.49 12.08
CA LEU A 173 -0.91 -2.35 10.76
C LEU A 173 0.26 -1.36 10.80
N LEU A 174 1.43 -1.80 10.35
CA LEU A 174 2.61 -0.98 10.10
C LEU A 174 2.86 -0.98 8.59
N SER A 175 2.70 0.16 7.94
CA SER A 175 2.87 0.28 6.49
C SER A 175 4.06 1.18 6.15
N PHE A 176 4.88 0.74 5.20
CA PHE A 176 6.07 1.43 4.70
C PHE A 176 6.09 1.33 3.18
N SER A 177 5.29 2.15 2.49
CA SER A 177 5.20 2.09 1.03
C SER A 177 6.10 3.12 0.37
N PRO A 178 6.92 2.72 -0.61
CA PRO A 178 7.71 3.65 -1.42
C PRO A 178 6.87 4.31 -2.52
N GLU A 179 5.71 3.75 -2.84
CA GLU A 179 4.92 4.09 -4.03
C GLU A 179 3.53 4.62 -3.66
N LEU A 180 3.07 5.64 -4.39
CA LEU A 180 1.72 6.16 -4.27
C LEU A 180 0.75 5.31 -5.08
N PHE A 181 -0.19 4.67 -4.40
CA PHE A 181 -1.27 3.95 -5.07
C PHE A 181 -2.12 4.91 -5.91
N PHE A 182 -2.75 5.90 -5.27
CA PHE A 182 -3.35 7.07 -5.93
C PHE A 182 -3.63 8.19 -4.92
N ALA A 183 -3.73 9.40 -5.43
CA ALA A 183 -4.26 10.55 -4.68
C ALA A 183 -5.31 11.27 -5.51
N VAL A 184 -6.30 11.87 -4.84
CA VAL A 184 -7.30 12.71 -5.49
C VAL A 184 -7.15 14.14 -4.98
N LYS A 185 -6.83 15.07 -5.87
CA LYS A 185 -6.67 16.49 -5.54
C LYS A 185 -7.35 17.35 -6.61
N ASN A 186 -8.23 18.26 -6.19
CA ASN A 186 -8.94 19.17 -7.12
C ASN A 186 -9.60 18.44 -8.31
N ASN A 187 -10.30 17.35 -8.03
CA ASN A 187 -10.94 16.46 -9.02
C ASN A 187 -9.98 15.74 -9.99
N HIS A 188 -8.68 15.80 -9.75
CA HIS A 188 -7.69 15.05 -10.51
C HIS A 188 -7.22 13.84 -9.71
N ILE A 189 -7.10 12.68 -10.37
CA ILE A 189 -6.48 11.50 -9.81
C ILE A 189 -5.00 11.54 -10.21
N ILE A 190 -4.13 11.35 -9.21
CA ILE A 190 -2.68 11.34 -9.37
C ILE A 190 -2.20 9.94 -8.98
N THR A 191 -1.48 9.28 -9.87
CA THR A 191 -0.71 8.06 -9.60
C THR A 191 0.77 8.34 -9.87
N LYS A 192 1.64 7.60 -9.20
CA LYS A 192 3.09 7.70 -9.39
C LYS A 192 3.67 6.30 -9.48
N PRO A 193 3.45 5.60 -10.60
CA PRO A 193 4.04 4.28 -10.81
C PRO A 193 5.56 4.38 -10.83
N MET A 194 6.20 3.36 -10.30
CA MET A 194 7.66 3.28 -10.22
C MET A 194 8.13 1.92 -10.73
N LYS A 195 8.94 1.92 -11.79
CA LYS A 195 9.66 0.77 -12.29
C LYS A 195 11.11 1.17 -12.59
N GLY A 196 12.00 0.18 -12.53
CA GLY A 196 13.42 0.42 -12.66
C GLY A 196 14.04 0.97 -11.36
N THR A 197 14.99 0.23 -10.81
CA THR A 197 15.73 0.64 -9.63
C THR A 197 17.22 0.45 -9.86
N ILE A 198 18.01 1.36 -9.33
CA ILE A 198 19.46 1.27 -9.29
C ILE A 198 19.94 1.72 -7.90
N LYS A 199 21.02 1.14 -7.45
CA LYS A 199 21.62 1.55 -6.17
C LYS A 199 22.10 3.00 -6.23
N ARG A 200 22.09 3.68 -5.09
CA ARG A 200 22.70 5.01 -4.96
C ARG A 200 24.20 4.94 -5.25
N GLY A 201 24.72 5.99 -5.85
CA GLY A 201 26.15 6.17 -6.04
C GLY A 201 26.89 6.36 -4.71
N LYS A 202 28.19 6.08 -4.70
CA LYS A 202 29.06 6.34 -3.58
C LYS A 202 29.35 7.84 -3.36
N ASN A 203 29.14 8.63 -4.40
CA ASN A 203 29.27 10.07 -4.47
C ASN A 203 28.27 10.66 -5.46
N GLU A 204 28.22 11.99 -5.56
CA GLU A 204 27.27 12.72 -6.41
C GLU A 204 27.48 12.42 -7.91
N ASP A 205 28.71 12.28 -8.37
CA ASP A 205 29.04 11.98 -9.76
C ASP A 205 28.52 10.59 -10.17
N GLU A 206 28.67 9.60 -9.31
CA GLU A 206 28.14 8.25 -9.52
C GLU A 206 26.60 8.24 -9.50
N ASP A 207 25.98 9.02 -8.61
CA ASP A 207 24.53 9.19 -8.58
C ASP A 207 24.00 9.81 -9.87
N ILE A 208 24.65 10.84 -10.39
CA ILE A 208 24.28 11.47 -11.68
C ILE A 208 24.39 10.47 -12.82
N LYS A 209 25.46 9.66 -12.87
CA LYS A 209 25.60 8.59 -13.86
C LYS A 209 24.47 7.55 -13.74
N ASN A 210 24.13 7.12 -12.53
CA ASN A 210 23.06 6.16 -12.29
C ASN A 210 21.69 6.72 -12.69
N ILE A 211 21.40 8.00 -12.38
CA ILE A 211 20.18 8.68 -12.82
C ILE A 211 20.10 8.74 -14.35
N ASN A 212 21.19 9.09 -15.02
CA ASN A 212 21.24 9.15 -16.48
C ASN A 212 21.09 7.77 -17.11
N PHE A 213 21.66 6.73 -16.49
CA PHE A 213 21.46 5.36 -16.92
C PHE A 213 19.97 4.99 -16.85
N LEU A 214 19.29 5.15 -15.69
CA LEU A 214 17.87 4.82 -15.54
C LEU A 214 16.98 5.58 -16.53
N LYS A 215 17.29 6.85 -16.80
CA LYS A 215 16.53 7.67 -17.76
C LYS A 215 16.64 7.20 -19.21
N ASN A 216 17.77 6.61 -19.59
CA ASN A 216 18.08 6.28 -20.96
C ASN A 216 18.05 4.76 -21.24
N ASP A 217 18.05 3.91 -20.23
CA ASP A 217 18.01 2.46 -20.40
C ASP A 217 16.70 2.02 -21.03
N ILE A 218 16.80 1.34 -22.16
CA ILE A 218 15.64 0.95 -22.99
C ILE A 218 14.70 0.04 -22.21
N LYS A 219 15.24 -0.93 -21.45
CA LYS A 219 14.46 -1.88 -20.67
C LYS A 219 13.65 -1.18 -19.59
N ASN A 220 14.31 -0.38 -18.74
CA ASN A 220 13.66 0.35 -17.65
C ASN A 220 12.59 1.32 -18.16
N ARG A 221 12.85 1.98 -19.30
CA ARG A 221 11.86 2.86 -19.94
C ARG A 221 10.65 2.08 -20.46
N ALA A 222 10.86 0.95 -21.13
CA ALA A 222 9.77 0.11 -21.64
C ALA A 222 8.89 -0.40 -20.51
N GLU A 223 9.47 -0.92 -19.42
CA GLU A 223 8.75 -1.36 -18.24
C GLU A 223 7.93 -0.22 -17.62
N ASN A 224 8.51 0.98 -17.50
CA ASN A 224 7.82 2.11 -16.91
C ASN A 224 6.65 2.60 -17.78
N ILE A 225 6.83 2.68 -19.10
CA ILE A 225 5.77 3.06 -20.04
C ILE A 225 4.61 2.06 -19.97
N MET A 226 4.92 0.77 -19.91
CA MET A 226 3.92 -0.31 -19.83
C MET A 226 3.07 -0.21 -18.58
N ILE A 227 3.67 0.06 -17.42
CA ILE A 227 2.92 0.24 -16.16
C ILE A 227 2.10 1.53 -16.16
N VAL A 228 2.62 2.61 -16.71
CA VAL A 228 1.87 3.87 -16.90
C VAL A 228 0.65 3.63 -17.79
N ASP A 229 0.79 2.88 -18.88
CA ASP A 229 -0.31 2.57 -19.79
C ASP A 229 -1.37 1.67 -19.15
N LEU A 230 -0.93 0.67 -18.37
CA LEU A 230 -1.83 -0.19 -17.60
C LEU A 230 -2.66 0.62 -16.61
N LEU A 231 -2.02 1.48 -15.81
CA LEU A 231 -2.72 2.34 -14.85
C LEU A 231 -3.64 3.36 -15.54
N ARG A 232 -3.23 3.93 -16.67
CA ARG A 232 -4.08 4.81 -17.48
C ARG A 232 -5.35 4.09 -17.94
N ASN A 233 -5.20 2.83 -18.38
CA ASN A 233 -6.34 2.02 -18.81
C ASN A 233 -7.26 1.66 -17.65
N ASP A 234 -6.73 1.53 -16.44
CA ASP A 234 -7.46 1.23 -15.22
C ASP A 234 -8.13 2.48 -14.59
N LEU A 235 -7.71 3.68 -14.91
CA LEU A 235 -8.22 4.95 -14.42
C LEU A 235 -9.24 5.62 -15.33
#